data_7a0d277d2d980dbade495027b4236bc5
#
_entry.id   7a0d277d2d980dbade495027b4236bc5
#
_cell.length_a   1.000
_cell.length_b   1.000
_cell.length_c   1.000
_cell.angle_alpha   90.00
_cell.angle_beta   90.00
_cell.angle_gamma   90.00
#
_symmetry.space_group_name_H-M   'P 1'
#
loop_
_entity.id
_entity.type
_entity.pdbx_description
1 polymer ?
#
loop_
_entity_poly.entity_id
_entity_poly.type
_entity_poly.pdbx_seq_one_letter_code
_entity_poly.pdbx_strand_id
1 'polypeptide(L)'
;VHAPRTRLRRSLTAAAFLPLLAVALTACGYGSQAKDDDTESVSAGGRTLSSDTVRIGYFPNLTHATALVGIQEGIIAEELGGTTVKPSTFNAGPSEIEALNAGSIDIGFIGPSPSINGYAKSEGQSLRIIGGSASGGVKLVVDPKKIRTVDDLKGKKIATPQLGNTQDVAFLNWISRKGWKVDAQSGKGDVSVVRSDNKVTPDAFKAGALDGAWVPEPTASKLVAEGGKVLLDESTLWPDGQFVITNIIVSQKFLSAHPDVVDAVLRGTVNTNKWINAHPDEAKASANTALEKLNGKALPAEVLDPAWKSLRVTDDPLAATLRAQADHAVEAGLLEKPDLAGIYDLRPLNKILKAAGQPEVADAGLGVK
;
A
#
# COMPACT_ATOMS: atom_id res chain seq x y z
N VAL A 1 -12.51 29.15 55.29
CA VAL A 1 -11.49 29.77 56.14
C VAL A 1 -10.22 29.89 55.34
N HIS A 2 -9.95 31.13 54.91
CA HIS A 2 -8.73 31.93 54.80
C HIS A 2 -7.49 31.35 54.09
N ALA A 3 -7.16 32.04 53.00
CA ALA A 3 -5.82 32.20 52.42
C ALA A 3 -4.88 32.99 53.40
N PRO A 4 -3.56 33.10 53.14
CA PRO A 4 -3.14 34.27 52.37
C PRO A 4 -1.94 34.08 51.42
N ARG A 5 -1.86 35.10 50.53
CA ARG A 5 -0.78 35.47 49.62
C ARG A 5 0.49 35.97 50.35
N THR A 6 1.66 35.76 49.78
CA THR A 6 2.79 36.72 49.89
C THR A 6 3.55 36.85 48.59
N ARG A 7 3.64 38.14 48.16
CA ARG A 7 4.56 38.68 47.13
C ARG A 7 5.85 39.11 47.80
N LEU A 8 6.97 39.11 47.08
CA LEU A 8 8.00 40.22 47.05
C LEU A 8 9.06 39.84 46.01
N ARG A 9 9.24 40.58 44.96
CA ARG A 9 9.99 41.83 44.68
C ARG A 9 11.47 41.59 44.34
N ARG A 10 11.78 41.86 43.05
CA ARG A 10 12.76 42.81 42.46
C ARG A 10 14.20 42.80 42.95
N SER A 11 15.15 42.69 42.02
CA SER A 11 16.06 43.79 41.70
C SER A 11 16.84 43.53 40.39
N LEU A 12 16.89 44.58 39.61
CA LEU A 12 17.72 44.81 38.44
C LEU A 12 19.18 45.08 38.89
N THR A 13 20.16 44.74 38.08
CA THR A 13 21.27 45.68 37.77
C THR A 13 21.93 45.32 36.43
N ALA A 14 22.24 46.36 35.73
CA ALA A 14 22.78 46.48 34.39
C ALA A 14 24.31 46.72 34.38
N ALA A 15 24.87 46.67 33.18
CA ALA A 15 26.04 47.41 32.61
C ALA A 15 27.07 46.45 32.03
N ALA A 16 27.23 46.35 30.72
CA ALA A 16 27.90 47.17 29.72
C ALA A 16 29.45 47.12 29.83
N PHE A 17 30.09 46.65 28.75
CA PHE A 17 31.15 47.35 28.02
C PHE A 17 31.84 46.44 26.98
N LEU A 18 31.81 46.85 25.71
CA LEU A 18 32.77 46.50 24.65
C LEU A 18 34.10 47.23 24.88
N PRO A 19 35.26 46.80 24.30
CA PRO A 19 35.52 47.23 22.92
C PRO A 19 36.31 46.26 22.00
N LEU A 20 36.22 46.58 20.71
CA LEU A 20 37.02 46.17 19.57
C LEU A 20 38.55 46.11 19.80
N LEU A 21 39.22 45.17 19.15
CA LEU A 21 40.51 45.46 18.51
C LEU A 21 40.71 44.56 17.26
N ALA A 22 40.81 45.20 16.12
CA ALA A 22 41.26 44.64 14.85
C ALA A 22 42.81 44.70 14.81
N VAL A 23 43.43 43.61 14.35
CA VAL A 23 44.82 43.64 13.86
C VAL A 23 44.89 42.79 12.57
N ALA A 24 45.14 43.52 11.48
CA ALA A 24 45.58 42.94 10.19
C ALA A 24 47.09 42.74 10.24
N LEU A 25 47.57 41.60 9.79
CA LEU A 25 48.96 41.40 9.39
C LEU A 25 49.03 40.58 8.11
N THR A 26 49.42 41.27 7.05
CA THR A 26 49.88 40.76 5.78
C THR A 26 51.26 40.09 5.91
N ALA A 27 51.43 38.92 5.35
CA ALA A 27 52.76 38.42 4.95
C ALA A 27 52.67 37.64 3.64
N CYS A 28 53.33 38.14 2.65
CA CYS A 28 53.65 37.48 1.36
C CYS A 28 54.66 36.35 1.55
N GLY A 29 54.55 35.32 0.74
CA GLY A 29 55.78 34.58 0.45
C GLY A 29 55.59 33.17 -0.12
N TYR A 30 55.86 33.09 -1.42
CA TYR A 30 56.49 31.99 -2.18
C TYR A 30 55.70 30.75 -2.58
N GLY A 31 55.63 30.61 -3.87
CA GLY A 31 54.92 29.65 -4.65
C GLY A 31 55.45 28.22 -4.60
N SER A 32 54.55 27.33 -4.93
CA SER A 32 54.76 26.15 -5.72
C SER A 32 53.49 25.88 -6.52
N GLN A 33 53.63 25.87 -7.83
CA GLN A 33 52.60 25.43 -8.76
C GLN A 33 52.31 23.95 -8.50
N ALA A 34 51.14 23.67 -7.95
CA ALA A 34 50.54 22.36 -8.06
C ALA A 34 49.72 22.34 -9.38
N LYS A 35 50.01 21.40 -10.22
CA LYS A 35 49.28 21.11 -11.44
C LYS A 35 47.79 21.03 -11.15
N ASP A 36 47.01 21.74 -11.95
CA ASP A 36 45.56 21.49 -12.11
C ASP A 36 45.39 20.08 -12.71
N ASP A 37 45.16 19.11 -11.85
CA ASP A 37 44.46 17.90 -12.24
C ASP A 37 42.99 18.26 -12.25
N ASP A 38 42.50 18.65 -13.41
CA ASP A 38 41.09 18.68 -13.76
C ASP A 38 40.54 17.24 -13.67
N THR A 39 40.30 16.78 -12.45
CA THR A 39 39.35 15.71 -12.22
C THR A 39 38.00 16.40 -12.29
N GLU A 40 37.43 16.49 -13.49
CA GLU A 40 35.99 16.62 -13.65
C GLU A 40 35.35 15.55 -12.76
N SER A 41 34.90 15.99 -11.60
CA SER A 41 33.88 15.26 -10.87
C SER A 41 32.66 15.25 -11.81
N VAL A 42 32.48 14.16 -12.52
CA VAL A 42 31.23 13.85 -13.18
C VAL A 42 30.21 13.76 -12.05
N SER A 43 29.66 14.89 -11.71
CA SER A 43 28.42 14.99 -10.97
C SER A 43 27.42 14.24 -11.85
N ALA A 44 27.08 13.02 -11.45
CA ALA A 44 25.95 12.31 -12.02
C ALA A 44 24.80 13.30 -11.92
N GLY A 45 24.37 13.85 -13.06
CA GLY A 45 23.38 14.91 -13.14
C GLY A 45 22.09 14.42 -12.52
N GLY A 46 21.91 14.63 -11.22
CA GLY A 46 20.72 14.34 -10.48
C GLY A 46 19.59 15.15 -11.10
N ARG A 47 18.67 14.46 -11.76
CA ARG A 47 17.48 15.06 -12.32
C ARG A 47 16.72 15.68 -11.15
N THR A 48 16.69 17.01 -11.06
CA THR A 48 15.87 17.70 -10.04
C THR A 48 14.41 17.54 -10.45
N LEU A 49 13.67 16.76 -9.67
CA LEU A 49 12.24 16.59 -9.84
C LEU A 49 11.48 17.78 -9.21
N SER A 50 10.21 17.94 -9.59
CA SER A 50 9.39 19.09 -9.19
C SER A 50 8.94 19.07 -7.73
N SER A 51 9.24 18.00 -6.95
CA SER A 51 8.99 17.93 -5.51
C SER A 51 10.17 17.34 -4.77
N ASP A 52 10.50 17.90 -3.61
CA ASP A 52 11.56 17.39 -2.72
C ASP A 52 11.13 16.14 -1.95
N THR A 53 9.84 15.82 -1.91
CA THR A 53 9.31 14.67 -1.19
C THR A 53 8.13 14.04 -1.91
N VAL A 54 8.01 12.70 -1.80
CA VAL A 54 6.81 11.94 -2.17
C VAL A 54 6.38 11.06 -1.01
N ARG A 55 5.11 11.15 -0.63
CA ARG A 55 4.51 10.38 0.49
C ARG A 55 3.80 9.17 -0.08
N ILE A 56 4.29 7.97 0.28
CA ILE A 56 3.79 6.71 -0.27
C ILE A 56 3.10 5.89 0.81
N GLY A 57 1.80 5.59 0.59
CA GLY A 57 1.01 4.69 1.42
C GLY A 57 1.09 3.24 0.97
N TYR A 58 1.06 2.30 1.91
CA TYR A 58 0.97 0.85 1.63
C TYR A 58 0.60 0.05 2.89
N PHE A 59 0.34 -1.26 2.75
CA PHE A 59 0.05 -2.12 3.89
C PHE A 59 1.22 -3.05 4.21
N PRO A 60 1.46 -3.36 5.51
CA PRO A 60 2.50 -4.29 5.92
C PRO A 60 2.04 -5.74 5.72
N ASN A 61 1.73 -6.11 4.48
CA ASN A 61 1.40 -7.48 4.08
C ASN A 61 2.01 -7.84 2.71
N LEU A 62 2.06 -9.12 2.38
CA LEU A 62 2.76 -9.61 1.19
C LEU A 62 2.08 -9.25 -0.13
N THR A 63 0.78 -8.94 -0.14
CA THR A 63 0.10 -8.42 -1.35
C THR A 63 0.61 -7.04 -1.76
N HIS A 64 1.39 -6.38 -0.90
CA HIS A 64 2.09 -5.11 -1.16
C HIS A 64 3.61 -5.32 -1.37
N ALA A 65 4.03 -6.50 -1.86
CA ALA A 65 5.43 -6.86 -2.04
C ALA A 65 6.21 -5.83 -2.85
N THR A 66 5.62 -5.24 -3.89
CA THR A 66 6.25 -4.18 -4.70
C THR A 66 6.66 -2.99 -3.85
N ALA A 67 5.76 -2.47 -2.99
CA ALA A 67 6.09 -1.35 -2.11
C ALA A 67 7.12 -1.76 -1.04
N LEU A 68 6.94 -2.93 -0.42
CA LEU A 68 7.85 -3.45 0.61
C LEU A 68 9.28 -3.57 0.08
N VAL A 69 9.45 -4.25 -1.05
CA VAL A 69 10.76 -4.50 -1.67
C VAL A 69 11.34 -3.22 -2.26
N GLY A 70 10.55 -2.48 -3.05
CA GLY A 70 11.03 -1.28 -3.74
C GLY A 70 11.51 -0.18 -2.80
N ILE A 71 10.89 -0.06 -1.61
CA ILE A 71 11.32 0.87 -0.56
C ILE A 71 12.50 0.27 0.22
N GLN A 72 12.46 -1.01 0.58
CA GLN A 72 13.49 -1.69 1.36
C GLN A 72 14.83 -1.73 0.64
N GLU A 73 14.83 -2.05 -0.65
CA GLU A 73 16.03 -2.14 -1.50
C GLU A 73 16.44 -0.80 -2.11
N GLY A 74 15.65 0.26 -1.90
CA GLY A 74 15.95 1.59 -2.43
C GLY A 74 15.67 1.76 -3.93
N ILE A 75 15.10 0.75 -4.62
CA ILE A 75 14.88 0.77 -6.09
C ILE A 75 13.97 1.95 -6.49
N ILE A 76 12.92 2.24 -5.69
CA ILE A 76 12.06 3.40 -5.94
C ILE A 76 12.82 4.71 -5.71
N ALA A 77 13.67 4.77 -4.68
CA ALA A 77 14.43 5.97 -4.35
C ALA A 77 15.50 6.30 -5.40
N GLU A 78 16.12 5.30 -6.02
CA GLU A 78 17.09 5.49 -7.11
C GLU A 78 16.49 6.27 -8.29
N GLU A 79 15.24 5.96 -8.68
CA GLU A 79 14.57 6.66 -9.78
C GLU A 79 14.14 8.09 -9.41
N LEU A 80 14.01 8.36 -8.13
CA LEU A 80 13.61 9.66 -7.58
C LEU A 80 14.78 10.64 -7.40
N GLY A 81 16.02 10.15 -7.48
CA GLY A 81 17.21 10.99 -7.33
C GLY A 81 17.22 11.75 -5.99
N GLY A 82 17.02 13.07 -6.03
CA GLY A 82 17.02 13.92 -4.82
C GLY A 82 15.68 13.97 -4.05
N THR A 83 14.59 13.43 -4.62
CA THR A 83 13.28 13.43 -3.98
C THR A 83 13.21 12.35 -2.89
N THR A 84 12.88 12.75 -1.67
CA THR A 84 12.81 11.85 -0.51
C THR A 84 11.50 11.07 -0.47
N VAL A 85 11.56 9.75 -0.36
CA VAL A 85 10.40 8.89 -0.09
C VAL A 85 10.02 8.98 1.38
N LYS A 86 8.76 9.31 1.67
CA LYS A 86 8.17 9.26 3.02
C LYS A 86 7.09 8.17 3.07
N PRO A 87 7.44 6.97 3.55
CA PRO A 87 6.49 5.87 3.63
C PRO A 87 5.52 6.01 4.80
N SER A 88 4.28 5.58 4.60
CA SER A 88 3.25 5.47 5.63
C SER A 88 2.53 4.14 5.50
N THR A 89 2.26 3.47 6.62
CA THR A 89 1.58 2.17 6.61
C THR A 89 0.14 2.28 7.12
N PHE A 90 -0.74 1.49 6.51
CA PHE A 90 -2.16 1.41 6.84
C PHE A 90 -2.58 -0.04 7.09
N ASN A 91 -3.65 -0.23 7.86
CA ASN A 91 -4.18 -1.56 8.13
C ASN A 91 -5.14 -2.04 7.04
N ALA A 92 -5.84 -1.11 6.39
CA ALA A 92 -6.80 -1.40 5.32
C ALA A 92 -7.07 -0.16 4.45
N GLY A 93 -7.71 -0.39 3.28
CA GLY A 93 -7.88 0.62 2.24
C GLY A 93 -8.71 1.84 2.60
N PRO A 94 -9.85 1.73 3.30
CA PRO A 94 -10.63 2.92 3.64
C PRO A 94 -9.83 4.00 4.38
N SER A 95 -8.98 3.61 5.34
CA SER A 95 -8.12 4.56 6.06
C SER A 95 -7.02 5.17 5.18
N GLU A 96 -6.53 4.44 4.18
CA GLU A 96 -5.56 4.97 3.21
C GLU A 96 -6.22 5.98 2.26
N ILE A 97 -7.46 5.75 1.81
CA ILE A 97 -8.23 6.72 1.02
C ILE A 97 -8.48 8.01 1.81
N GLU A 98 -8.78 7.92 3.10
CA GLU A 98 -8.91 9.10 3.96
C GLU A 98 -7.60 9.89 4.02
N ALA A 99 -6.45 9.22 4.16
CA ALA A 99 -5.14 9.84 4.18
C ALA A 99 -4.78 10.49 2.82
N LEU A 100 -5.14 9.85 1.70
CA LEU A 100 -4.96 10.42 0.36
C LEU A 100 -5.81 11.71 0.19
N ASN A 101 -7.08 11.67 0.57
CA ASN A 101 -8.00 12.80 0.47
C ASN A 101 -7.58 13.95 1.40
N ALA A 102 -7.02 13.66 2.56
CA ALA A 102 -6.47 14.64 3.48
C ALA A 102 -5.10 15.21 3.02
N GLY A 103 -4.51 14.66 1.94
CA GLY A 103 -3.19 15.03 1.46
C GLY A 103 -2.06 14.59 2.41
N SER A 104 -2.28 13.58 3.23
CA SER A 104 -1.25 12.97 4.08
C SER A 104 -0.36 12.01 3.32
N ILE A 105 -0.85 11.43 2.21
CA ILE A 105 -0.09 10.68 1.21
C ILE A 105 -0.39 11.23 -0.19
N ASP A 106 0.52 10.98 -1.13
CA ASP A 106 0.44 11.42 -2.52
C ASP A 106 0.13 10.25 -3.45
N ILE A 107 0.75 9.11 -3.20
CA ILE A 107 0.64 7.85 -3.94
C ILE A 107 0.33 6.74 -2.93
N GLY A 108 -0.48 5.76 -3.32
CA GLY A 108 -0.82 4.63 -2.48
C GLY A 108 -0.78 3.30 -3.23
N PHE A 109 -0.34 2.24 -2.55
CA PHE A 109 -0.52 0.86 -2.97
C PHE A 109 -1.72 0.31 -2.22
N ILE A 110 -2.81 0.00 -2.93
CA ILE A 110 -4.11 -0.21 -2.28
C ILE A 110 -4.96 -1.24 -3.04
N GLY A 111 -5.92 -1.83 -2.34
CA GLY A 111 -6.88 -2.74 -2.95
C GLY A 111 -7.89 -2.05 -3.89
N PRO A 112 -8.47 -2.79 -4.84
CA PRO A 112 -9.40 -2.25 -5.82
C PRO A 112 -10.70 -1.70 -5.22
N SER A 113 -11.32 -2.36 -4.25
CA SER A 113 -12.61 -1.89 -3.70
C SER A 113 -12.51 -0.52 -3.02
N PRO A 114 -11.49 -0.23 -2.16
CA PRO A 114 -11.32 1.12 -1.64
C PRO A 114 -10.96 2.14 -2.74
N SER A 115 -10.21 1.77 -3.80
CA SER A 115 -9.94 2.66 -4.94
C SER A 115 -11.23 3.04 -5.66
N ILE A 116 -12.09 2.04 -5.96
CA ILE A 116 -13.41 2.23 -6.59
C ILE A 116 -14.28 3.14 -5.73
N ASN A 117 -14.36 2.86 -4.42
CA ASN A 117 -15.20 3.62 -3.50
C ASN A 117 -14.71 5.07 -3.32
N GLY A 118 -13.38 5.27 -3.20
CA GLY A 118 -12.78 6.61 -3.13
C GLY A 118 -13.03 7.41 -4.40
N TYR A 119 -12.86 6.78 -5.57
CA TYR A 119 -13.15 7.40 -6.86
C TYR A 119 -14.63 7.77 -7.02
N ALA A 120 -15.53 6.82 -6.74
CA ALA A 120 -16.96 7.02 -6.87
C ALA A 120 -17.50 8.12 -5.93
N LYS A 121 -17.12 8.10 -4.65
CA LYS A 121 -17.55 9.09 -3.66
C LYS A 121 -17.03 10.49 -3.92
N SER A 122 -15.94 10.65 -4.64
CA SER A 122 -15.38 11.93 -5.05
C SER A 122 -15.85 12.37 -6.44
N GLU A 123 -16.83 11.67 -7.02
CA GLU A 123 -17.29 11.92 -8.40
C GLU A 123 -16.12 11.95 -9.41
N GLY A 124 -15.17 11.03 -9.21
CA GLY A 124 -14.00 10.88 -10.07
C GLY A 124 -12.88 11.89 -9.84
N GLN A 125 -12.89 12.68 -8.75
CA GLN A 125 -11.95 13.79 -8.58
C GLN A 125 -10.79 13.52 -7.62
N SER A 126 -10.83 12.47 -6.77
CA SER A 126 -9.81 12.28 -5.76
C SER A 126 -8.54 11.63 -6.29
N LEU A 127 -8.66 10.60 -7.09
CA LEU A 127 -7.54 9.75 -7.47
C LEU A 127 -7.56 9.29 -8.94
N ARG A 128 -6.43 8.72 -9.37
CA ARG A 128 -6.29 7.86 -10.56
C ARG A 128 -5.56 6.58 -10.17
N ILE A 129 -5.94 5.47 -10.80
CA ILE A 129 -5.13 4.25 -10.80
C ILE A 129 -4.13 4.38 -11.94
N ILE A 130 -2.84 4.27 -11.62
CA ILE A 130 -1.74 4.51 -12.54
C ILE A 130 -0.91 3.25 -12.86
N GLY A 131 -1.17 2.13 -12.17
CA GLY A 131 -0.48 0.88 -12.42
C GLY A 131 -0.98 -0.26 -11.56
N GLY A 132 -0.50 -1.48 -11.87
CA GLY A 132 -0.67 -2.67 -11.08
C GLY A 132 0.47 -2.87 -10.08
N SER A 133 0.28 -3.80 -9.15
CA SER A 133 1.30 -4.23 -8.19
C SER A 133 1.22 -5.74 -7.94
N ALA A 134 0.03 -6.25 -7.58
CA ALA A 134 -0.11 -7.67 -7.27
C ALA A 134 -1.48 -8.25 -7.67
N SER A 135 -1.46 -9.55 -7.96
CA SER A 135 -2.63 -10.41 -8.18
C SER A 135 -2.59 -11.62 -7.24
N GLY A 136 -3.74 -12.13 -6.82
CA GLY A 136 -3.86 -13.34 -6.00
C GLY A 136 -3.62 -13.12 -4.50
N GLY A 137 -3.30 -14.19 -3.78
CA GLY A 137 -2.93 -14.14 -2.37
C GLY A 137 -4.08 -13.85 -1.41
N VAL A 138 -5.30 -14.30 -1.71
CA VAL A 138 -6.48 -14.18 -0.82
C VAL A 138 -7.15 -15.53 -0.65
N LYS A 139 -7.49 -15.88 0.59
CA LYS A 139 -8.10 -17.16 0.91
C LYS A 139 -9.17 -17.02 1.99
N LEU A 140 -10.16 -17.89 1.92
CA LEU A 140 -11.04 -18.21 3.04
C LEU A 140 -10.41 -19.36 3.83
N VAL A 141 -9.92 -19.08 5.00
CA VAL A 141 -9.35 -20.05 5.94
C VAL A 141 -10.32 -20.25 7.10
N VAL A 142 -10.58 -21.50 7.48
CA VAL A 142 -11.58 -21.86 8.49
C VAL A 142 -11.03 -22.85 9.52
N ASP A 143 -11.65 -22.90 10.69
CA ASP A 143 -11.43 -23.97 11.66
C ASP A 143 -12.04 -25.29 11.14
N PRO A 144 -11.23 -26.31 10.78
CA PRO A 144 -11.72 -27.56 10.21
C PRO A 144 -12.53 -28.42 11.18
N LYS A 145 -12.50 -28.10 12.48
CA LYS A 145 -13.34 -28.77 13.50
C LYS A 145 -14.78 -28.28 13.44
N LYS A 146 -15.00 -27.03 12.98
CA LYS A 146 -16.31 -26.37 12.96
C LYS A 146 -16.89 -26.24 11.55
N ILE A 147 -16.04 -26.19 10.52
CA ILE A 147 -16.41 -25.94 9.11
C ILE A 147 -15.64 -26.91 8.22
N ARG A 148 -16.36 -27.79 7.55
CA ARG A 148 -15.80 -28.79 6.63
C ARG A 148 -16.23 -28.53 5.18
N THR A 149 -17.41 -27.95 5.00
CA THR A 149 -18.02 -27.60 3.73
C THR A 149 -18.46 -26.15 3.73
N VAL A 150 -18.82 -25.62 2.57
CA VAL A 150 -19.34 -24.25 2.45
C VAL A 150 -20.63 -24.06 3.27
N ASP A 151 -21.51 -25.04 3.31
CA ASP A 151 -22.79 -24.94 4.02
C ASP A 151 -22.62 -24.83 5.54
N ASP A 152 -21.51 -25.33 6.09
CA ASP A 152 -21.20 -25.22 7.51
C ASP A 152 -20.87 -23.77 7.94
N LEU A 153 -20.69 -22.82 6.99
CA LEU A 153 -20.45 -21.42 7.27
C LEU A 153 -21.67 -20.72 7.90
N LYS A 154 -22.89 -21.26 7.71
CA LYS A 154 -24.11 -20.70 8.32
C LYS A 154 -24.00 -20.68 9.85
N GLY A 155 -24.32 -19.53 10.43
CA GLY A 155 -24.19 -19.28 11.88
C GLY A 155 -22.76 -19.11 12.39
N LYS A 156 -21.75 -19.14 11.52
CA LYS A 156 -20.33 -18.96 11.91
C LYS A 156 -19.88 -17.51 11.84
N LYS A 157 -18.79 -17.22 12.56
CA LYS A 157 -18.14 -15.91 12.61
C LYS A 157 -16.94 -15.91 11.69
N ILE A 158 -17.05 -15.23 10.55
CA ILE A 158 -16.00 -15.12 9.55
C ILE A 158 -15.47 -13.70 9.52
N ALA A 159 -14.16 -13.54 9.70
CA ALA A 159 -13.54 -12.23 9.71
C ALA A 159 -13.24 -11.73 8.29
N THR A 160 -13.32 -10.42 8.13
CA THR A 160 -12.80 -9.64 7.01
C THR A 160 -12.03 -8.42 7.57
N PRO A 161 -11.05 -7.81 6.84
CA PRO A 161 -10.18 -6.79 7.44
C PRO A 161 -10.90 -5.53 7.93
N GLN A 162 -11.76 -4.94 7.10
CA GLN A 162 -12.49 -3.72 7.40
C GLN A 162 -13.72 -3.61 6.50
N LEU A 163 -14.76 -2.93 6.96
CA LEU A 163 -15.95 -2.64 6.16
C LEU A 163 -15.60 -1.94 4.84
N GLY A 164 -16.03 -2.52 3.73
CA GLY A 164 -15.77 -1.99 2.39
C GLY A 164 -14.34 -2.21 1.87
N ASN A 165 -13.49 -2.93 2.61
CA ASN A 165 -12.20 -3.38 2.09
C ASN A 165 -12.41 -4.49 1.03
N THR A 166 -11.41 -4.76 0.20
CA THR A 166 -11.51 -5.70 -0.93
C THR A 166 -12.03 -7.07 -0.50
N GLN A 167 -11.49 -7.64 0.58
CA GLN A 167 -11.90 -8.94 1.09
C GLN A 167 -13.32 -8.93 1.69
N ASP A 168 -13.75 -7.81 2.26
CA ASP A 168 -15.10 -7.66 2.79
C ASP A 168 -16.14 -7.66 1.66
N VAL A 169 -15.87 -6.91 0.59
CA VAL A 169 -16.70 -6.89 -0.62
C VAL A 169 -16.74 -8.28 -1.26
N ALA A 170 -15.58 -8.93 -1.45
CA ALA A 170 -15.48 -10.23 -2.06
C ALA A 170 -16.28 -11.29 -1.29
N PHE A 171 -16.14 -11.34 0.05
CA PHE A 171 -16.85 -12.28 0.88
C PHE A 171 -18.37 -12.02 0.90
N LEU A 172 -18.79 -10.77 1.09
CA LEU A 172 -20.21 -10.42 1.07
C LEU A 172 -20.89 -10.74 -0.26
N ASN A 173 -20.23 -10.42 -1.38
CA ASN A 173 -20.72 -10.81 -2.70
C ASN A 173 -20.80 -12.33 -2.86
N TRP A 174 -19.75 -13.06 -2.47
CA TRP A 174 -19.70 -14.50 -2.60
C TRP A 174 -20.81 -15.21 -1.81
N ILE A 175 -21.11 -14.77 -0.57
CA ILE A 175 -22.22 -15.34 0.22
C ILE A 175 -23.57 -14.93 -0.31
N SER A 176 -23.74 -13.70 -0.84
CA SER A 176 -25.02 -13.27 -1.45
C SER A 176 -25.37 -14.13 -2.67
N ARG A 177 -24.37 -14.49 -3.49
CA ARG A 177 -24.52 -15.39 -4.65
C ARG A 177 -24.88 -16.83 -4.26
N LYS A 178 -24.70 -17.21 -2.99
CA LYS A 178 -25.23 -18.47 -2.41
C LYS A 178 -26.70 -18.35 -2.00
N GLY A 179 -27.31 -17.18 -2.15
CA GLY A 179 -28.66 -16.90 -1.68
C GLY A 179 -28.76 -16.64 -0.17
N TRP A 180 -27.62 -16.42 0.51
CA TRP A 180 -27.58 -16.15 1.94
C TRP A 180 -27.70 -14.66 2.21
N LYS A 181 -28.39 -14.31 3.29
CA LYS A 181 -28.68 -12.92 3.66
C LYS A 181 -27.71 -12.48 4.75
N VAL A 182 -26.99 -11.42 4.48
CA VAL A 182 -26.15 -10.70 5.46
C VAL A 182 -26.37 -9.22 5.25
N ASP A 183 -26.65 -8.50 6.30
CA ASP A 183 -26.67 -7.04 6.29
C ASP A 183 -25.23 -6.53 6.10
N ALA A 184 -24.98 -5.84 5.00
CA ALA A 184 -23.64 -5.44 4.59
C ALA A 184 -22.97 -4.47 5.57
N GLN A 185 -23.73 -3.65 6.29
CA GLN A 185 -23.19 -2.68 7.23
C GLN A 185 -22.86 -3.33 8.59
N SER A 186 -23.80 -4.04 9.17
CA SER A 186 -23.63 -4.65 10.50
C SER A 186 -22.90 -6.00 10.45
N GLY A 187 -22.83 -6.67 9.29
CA GLY A 187 -22.30 -8.02 9.15
C GLY A 187 -23.16 -9.13 9.73
N LYS A 188 -24.42 -8.82 10.16
CA LYS A 188 -25.33 -9.79 10.76
C LYS A 188 -26.17 -10.49 9.70
N GLY A 189 -26.41 -11.78 9.88
CA GLY A 189 -27.25 -12.56 8.98
C GLY A 189 -27.00 -14.05 9.07
N ASP A 190 -27.16 -14.78 7.95
CA ASP A 190 -26.91 -16.21 7.85
C ASP A 190 -25.46 -16.59 8.20
N VAL A 191 -24.52 -15.66 7.98
CA VAL A 191 -23.14 -15.70 8.45
C VAL A 191 -22.87 -14.42 9.20
N SER A 192 -22.14 -14.49 10.30
CA SER A 192 -21.69 -13.28 11.03
C SER A 192 -20.36 -12.81 10.44
N VAL A 193 -20.36 -11.69 9.71
CA VAL A 193 -19.16 -11.07 9.16
C VAL A 193 -18.57 -10.12 10.20
N VAL A 194 -17.38 -10.46 10.72
CA VAL A 194 -16.70 -9.70 11.76
C VAL A 194 -15.56 -8.90 11.13
N ARG A 195 -15.60 -7.56 11.21
CA ARG A 195 -14.50 -6.73 10.71
C ARG A 195 -13.39 -6.75 11.76
N SER A 196 -12.28 -7.37 11.40
CA SER A 196 -11.14 -7.62 12.29
C SER A 196 -9.84 -7.32 11.54
N ASP A 197 -9.01 -6.46 12.14
CA ASP A 197 -7.71 -6.12 11.57
C ASP A 197 -6.86 -7.37 11.32
N ASN A 198 -6.16 -7.43 10.18
CA ASN A 198 -5.28 -8.55 9.80
C ASN A 198 -4.22 -8.86 10.87
N LYS A 199 -3.81 -7.87 11.65
CA LYS A 199 -2.80 -8.03 12.71
C LYS A 199 -3.33 -8.84 13.90
N VAL A 200 -4.62 -8.68 14.24
CA VAL A 200 -5.23 -9.34 15.41
C VAL A 200 -6.06 -10.58 15.05
N THR A 201 -6.43 -10.73 13.79
CA THR A 201 -7.24 -11.87 13.31
C THR A 201 -6.63 -13.24 13.64
N PRO A 202 -5.30 -13.49 13.50
CA PRO A 202 -4.72 -14.78 13.86
C PRO A 202 -4.89 -15.14 15.34
N ASP A 203 -4.70 -14.19 16.24
CA ASP A 203 -4.87 -14.43 17.68
C ASP A 203 -6.33 -14.68 18.05
N ALA A 204 -7.27 -13.93 17.43
CA ALA A 204 -8.70 -14.14 17.63
C ALA A 204 -9.17 -15.50 17.09
N PHE A 205 -8.62 -15.96 15.96
CA PHE A 205 -8.88 -17.28 15.41
C PHE A 205 -8.34 -18.39 16.32
N LYS A 206 -7.09 -18.29 16.75
CA LYS A 206 -6.45 -19.23 17.68
C LYS A 206 -7.22 -19.34 19.00
N ALA A 207 -7.73 -18.23 19.51
CA ALA A 207 -8.55 -18.19 20.73
C ALA A 207 -9.98 -18.73 20.52
N GLY A 208 -10.38 -19.10 19.28
CA GLY A 208 -11.70 -19.61 18.96
C GLY A 208 -12.81 -18.54 18.94
N ALA A 209 -12.44 -17.26 18.98
CA ALA A 209 -13.36 -16.13 18.86
C ALA A 209 -13.90 -15.96 17.42
N LEU A 210 -13.15 -16.42 16.44
CA LEU A 210 -13.50 -16.49 15.03
C LEU A 210 -13.51 -17.95 14.57
N ASP A 211 -14.40 -18.29 13.64
CA ASP A 211 -14.50 -19.62 13.06
C ASP A 211 -13.77 -19.70 11.71
N GLY A 212 -13.40 -18.57 11.14
CA GLY A 212 -12.63 -18.44 9.91
C GLY A 212 -12.42 -16.99 9.53
N ALA A 213 -11.71 -16.76 8.41
CA ALA A 213 -11.50 -15.44 7.87
C ALA A 213 -11.26 -15.47 6.35
N TRP A 214 -11.77 -14.46 5.64
CA TRP A 214 -11.44 -14.17 4.25
C TRP A 214 -10.41 -13.05 4.23
N VAL A 215 -9.16 -13.41 4.04
CA VAL A 215 -8.02 -12.52 4.33
C VAL A 215 -6.90 -12.64 3.29
N PRO A 216 -6.08 -11.58 3.14
CA PRO A 216 -4.91 -11.61 2.27
C PRO A 216 -3.71 -12.28 2.95
N GLU A 217 -2.69 -12.61 2.15
CA GLU A 217 -1.39 -13.05 2.65
C GLU A 217 -0.59 -11.90 3.29
N PRO A 218 0.12 -12.14 4.41
CA PRO A 218 0.42 -13.44 5.00
C PRO A 218 -0.60 -13.92 6.04
N THR A 219 -1.71 -13.20 6.24
CA THR A 219 -2.69 -13.54 7.29
C THR A 219 -3.33 -14.91 7.03
N ALA A 220 -3.64 -15.23 5.77
CA ALA A 220 -4.18 -16.55 5.42
C ALA A 220 -3.23 -17.69 5.81
N SER A 221 -1.94 -17.59 5.48
CA SER A 221 -0.94 -18.58 5.86
C SER A 221 -0.68 -18.62 7.37
N LYS A 222 -0.80 -17.49 8.09
CA LYS A 222 -0.75 -17.51 9.57
C LYS A 222 -1.90 -18.31 10.17
N LEU A 223 -3.13 -18.14 9.65
CA LEU A 223 -4.28 -18.92 10.11
C LEU A 223 -4.10 -20.42 9.84
N VAL A 224 -3.49 -20.78 8.70
CA VAL A 224 -3.17 -22.18 8.39
C VAL A 224 -2.13 -22.74 9.38
N ALA A 225 -1.09 -21.97 9.71
CA ALA A 225 -0.09 -22.35 10.71
C ALA A 225 -0.70 -22.55 12.12
N GLU A 226 -1.78 -21.82 12.44
CA GLU A 226 -2.56 -21.98 13.68
C GLU A 226 -3.61 -23.13 13.59
N GLY A 227 -3.52 -23.99 12.59
CA GLY A 227 -4.38 -25.17 12.42
C GLY A 227 -5.63 -24.95 11.58
N GLY A 228 -5.74 -23.82 10.92
CA GLY A 228 -6.78 -23.53 9.93
C GLY A 228 -6.62 -24.34 8.67
N LYS A 229 -7.72 -24.49 7.90
CA LYS A 229 -7.75 -25.12 6.59
C LYS A 229 -8.25 -24.11 5.56
N VAL A 230 -7.60 -24.05 4.41
CA VAL A 230 -8.11 -23.30 3.25
C VAL A 230 -9.39 -23.99 2.78
N LEU A 231 -10.51 -23.31 2.89
CA LEU A 231 -11.81 -23.73 2.37
C LEU A 231 -11.97 -23.30 0.92
N LEU A 232 -11.45 -22.11 0.58
CA LEU A 232 -11.49 -21.52 -0.75
C LEU A 232 -10.26 -20.66 -0.98
N ASP A 233 -9.61 -20.81 -2.14
CA ASP A 233 -8.67 -19.86 -2.69
C ASP A 233 -9.45 -18.92 -3.63
N GLU A 234 -9.39 -17.60 -3.41
CA GLU A 234 -10.17 -16.64 -4.19
C GLU A 234 -9.82 -16.67 -5.68
N SER A 235 -8.59 -17.06 -6.03
CA SER A 235 -8.17 -17.21 -7.43
C SER A 235 -9.07 -18.18 -8.22
N THR A 236 -9.65 -19.18 -7.57
CA THR A 236 -10.58 -20.13 -8.20
C THR A 236 -11.91 -19.52 -8.64
N LEU A 237 -12.21 -18.30 -8.21
CA LEU A 237 -13.42 -17.56 -8.58
C LEU A 237 -13.22 -16.65 -9.80
N TRP A 238 -11.98 -16.53 -10.30
CA TRP A 238 -11.60 -15.61 -11.35
C TRP A 238 -11.09 -16.34 -12.59
N PRO A 239 -11.36 -15.78 -13.81
CA PRO A 239 -10.78 -16.32 -15.03
C PRO A 239 -9.25 -16.39 -14.93
N ASP A 240 -8.67 -17.50 -15.36
CA ASP A 240 -7.24 -17.77 -15.34
C ASP A 240 -6.58 -17.60 -13.95
N GLY A 241 -7.40 -17.57 -12.89
CA GLY A 241 -6.94 -17.37 -11.52
C GLY A 241 -6.39 -15.97 -11.23
N GLN A 242 -6.62 -15.00 -12.12
CA GLN A 242 -6.05 -13.66 -12.01
C GLN A 242 -7.11 -12.61 -11.68
N PHE A 243 -6.81 -11.80 -10.69
CA PHE A 243 -7.60 -10.64 -10.30
C PHE A 243 -6.72 -9.62 -9.62
N VAL A 244 -7.05 -8.34 -9.77
CA VAL A 244 -6.29 -7.30 -9.07
C VAL A 244 -6.54 -7.40 -7.57
N ILE A 245 -5.45 -7.43 -6.79
CA ILE A 245 -5.50 -7.34 -5.33
C ILE A 245 -4.85 -6.06 -4.82
N THR A 246 -3.83 -5.57 -5.53
CA THR A 246 -3.17 -4.30 -5.22
C THR A 246 -2.88 -3.55 -6.50
N ASN A 247 -3.37 -2.30 -6.57
CA ASN A 247 -3.02 -1.32 -7.60
C ASN A 247 -2.29 -0.13 -6.97
N ILE A 248 -1.76 0.71 -7.85
CA ILE A 248 -1.10 1.96 -7.48
C ILE A 248 -2.06 3.09 -7.81
N ILE A 249 -2.38 3.89 -6.80
CA ILE A 249 -3.17 5.10 -6.94
C ILE A 249 -2.33 6.34 -6.72
N VAL A 250 -2.75 7.45 -7.31
CA VAL A 250 -2.18 8.77 -7.07
C VAL A 250 -3.30 9.79 -6.87
N SER A 251 -3.11 10.76 -5.97
CA SER A 251 -4.05 11.87 -5.89
C SER A 251 -3.99 12.70 -7.18
N GLN A 252 -5.14 13.11 -7.73
CA GLN A 252 -5.15 13.91 -8.96
C GLN A 252 -4.42 15.26 -8.78
N LYS A 253 -4.47 15.80 -7.58
CA LYS A 253 -3.74 17.03 -7.23
C LYS A 253 -2.23 16.83 -7.39
N PHE A 254 -1.68 15.73 -6.87
CA PHE A 254 -0.25 15.44 -6.98
C PHE A 254 0.15 15.07 -8.41
N LEU A 255 -0.66 14.26 -9.10
CA LEU A 255 -0.43 13.90 -10.49
C LEU A 255 -0.33 15.14 -11.40
N SER A 256 -1.22 16.12 -11.19
CA SER A 256 -1.23 17.35 -11.99
C SER A 256 -0.05 18.29 -11.64
N ALA A 257 0.35 18.35 -10.38
CA ALA A 257 1.42 19.25 -9.91
C ALA A 257 2.81 18.67 -10.15
N HIS A 258 2.98 17.34 -10.05
CA HIS A 258 4.27 16.65 -10.03
C HIS A 258 4.28 15.39 -10.92
N PRO A 259 3.94 15.51 -12.22
CA PRO A 259 3.87 14.36 -13.12
C PRO A 259 5.23 13.67 -13.30
N ASP A 260 6.33 14.40 -13.20
CA ASP A 260 7.70 13.91 -13.28
C ASP A 260 8.07 13.01 -12.08
N VAL A 261 7.58 13.35 -10.89
CA VAL A 261 7.74 12.52 -9.68
C VAL A 261 6.92 11.24 -9.80
N VAL A 262 5.70 11.33 -10.32
CA VAL A 262 4.85 10.16 -10.58
C VAL A 262 5.49 9.24 -11.60
N ASP A 263 6.03 9.76 -12.70
CA ASP A 263 6.80 8.99 -13.69
C ASP A 263 8.00 8.29 -13.05
N ALA A 264 8.71 8.95 -12.13
CA ALA A 264 9.86 8.38 -11.42
C ALA A 264 9.44 7.23 -10.48
N VAL A 265 8.38 7.42 -9.69
CA VAL A 265 7.83 6.35 -8.84
C VAL A 265 7.39 5.15 -9.69
N LEU A 266 6.71 5.37 -10.81
CA LEU A 266 6.30 4.29 -11.71
C LEU A 266 7.49 3.54 -12.31
N ARG A 267 8.56 4.24 -12.74
CA ARG A 267 9.79 3.55 -13.16
C ARG A 267 10.39 2.70 -12.06
N GLY A 268 10.49 3.24 -10.84
CA GLY A 268 10.96 2.49 -9.68
C GLY A 268 10.08 1.28 -9.38
N THR A 269 8.76 1.41 -9.55
CA THR A 269 7.81 0.30 -9.39
C THR A 269 8.00 -0.79 -10.45
N VAL A 270 8.09 -0.42 -11.73
CA VAL A 270 8.34 -1.36 -12.84
C VAL A 270 9.69 -2.07 -12.66
N ASN A 271 10.73 -1.34 -12.28
CA ASN A 271 12.05 -1.91 -11.98
C ASN A 271 11.98 -2.87 -10.78
N THR A 272 11.23 -2.53 -9.74
CA THR A 272 11.01 -3.40 -8.57
C THR A 272 10.28 -4.68 -8.98
N ASN A 273 9.19 -4.59 -9.75
CA ASN A 273 8.45 -5.76 -10.21
C ASN A 273 9.32 -6.68 -11.08
N LYS A 274 10.11 -6.10 -11.96
CA LYS A 274 11.10 -6.82 -12.75
C LYS A 274 12.13 -7.52 -11.87
N TRP A 275 12.65 -6.84 -10.85
CA TRP A 275 13.63 -7.41 -9.92
C TRP A 275 13.03 -8.55 -9.10
N ILE A 276 11.83 -8.39 -8.54
CA ILE A 276 11.10 -9.43 -7.79
C ILE A 276 10.92 -10.68 -8.64
N ASN A 277 10.51 -10.53 -9.90
CA ASN A 277 10.26 -11.64 -10.80
C ASN A 277 11.55 -12.34 -11.27
N ALA A 278 12.67 -11.61 -11.32
CA ALA A 278 13.99 -12.15 -11.69
C ALA A 278 14.72 -12.81 -10.50
N HIS A 279 14.44 -12.36 -9.28
CA HIS A 279 15.13 -12.77 -8.04
C HIS A 279 14.12 -13.14 -6.94
N PRO A 280 13.26 -14.16 -7.16
CA PRO A 280 12.13 -14.43 -6.27
C PRO A 280 12.53 -14.80 -4.84
N ASP A 281 13.66 -15.44 -4.62
CA ASP A 281 14.11 -15.83 -3.28
C ASP A 281 14.70 -14.63 -2.51
N GLU A 282 15.50 -13.80 -3.16
CA GLU A 282 16.01 -12.56 -2.58
C GLU A 282 14.87 -11.57 -2.30
N ALA A 283 13.92 -11.46 -3.22
CA ALA A 283 12.75 -10.60 -3.06
C ALA A 283 11.86 -11.04 -1.89
N LYS A 284 11.67 -12.36 -1.74
CA LYS A 284 10.97 -12.93 -0.58
C LYS A 284 11.67 -12.59 0.73
N ALA A 285 13.00 -12.71 0.77
CA ALA A 285 13.80 -12.37 1.94
C ALA A 285 13.73 -10.87 2.26
N SER A 286 13.84 -10.02 1.24
CA SER A 286 13.72 -8.56 1.36
C SER A 286 12.34 -8.15 1.88
N ALA A 287 11.26 -8.70 1.30
CA ALA A 287 9.90 -8.45 1.78
C ALA A 287 9.73 -8.86 3.25
N ASN A 288 10.31 -10.00 3.66
CA ASN A 288 10.25 -10.45 5.06
C ASN A 288 11.03 -9.53 6.00
N THR A 289 12.20 -9.04 5.58
CA THR A 289 12.98 -8.05 6.32
C THR A 289 12.21 -6.73 6.49
N ALA A 290 11.54 -6.26 5.44
CA ALA A 290 10.67 -5.09 5.52
C ALA A 290 9.51 -5.31 6.50
N LEU A 291 8.86 -6.47 6.46
CA LEU A 291 7.79 -6.83 7.38
C LEU A 291 8.28 -6.95 8.83
N GLU A 292 9.49 -7.47 9.05
CA GLU A 292 10.10 -7.52 10.39
C GLU A 292 10.29 -6.12 10.97
N LYS A 293 10.84 -5.19 10.19
CA LYS A 293 11.00 -3.78 10.60
C LYS A 293 9.67 -3.11 10.96
N LEU A 294 8.60 -3.42 10.22
CA LEU A 294 7.28 -2.83 10.42
C LEU A 294 6.48 -3.48 11.56
N ASN A 295 6.61 -4.79 11.76
CA ASN A 295 5.80 -5.58 12.68
C ASN A 295 6.56 -6.07 13.91
N GLY A 296 7.88 -5.83 13.97
CA GLY A 296 8.77 -6.26 15.07
C GLY A 296 9.15 -7.74 15.05
N LYS A 297 8.69 -8.51 14.03
CA LYS A 297 8.99 -9.94 13.90
C LYS A 297 8.92 -10.39 12.44
N ALA A 298 9.95 -11.13 12.02
CA ALA A 298 9.96 -11.80 10.72
C ALA A 298 8.91 -12.93 10.67
N LEU A 299 8.43 -13.23 9.48
CA LEU A 299 7.57 -14.38 9.24
C LEU A 299 8.42 -15.64 9.19
N PRO A 300 8.02 -16.72 9.88
CA PRO A 300 8.68 -18.00 9.77
C PRO A 300 8.42 -18.64 8.40
N ALA A 301 9.29 -19.56 7.96
CA ALA A 301 9.26 -20.14 6.63
C ALA A 301 7.92 -20.86 6.32
N GLU A 302 7.33 -21.53 7.30
CA GLU A 302 6.02 -22.21 7.15
C GLU A 302 4.86 -21.27 6.86
N VAL A 303 5.01 -19.97 7.13
CA VAL A 303 4.05 -18.91 6.77
C VAL A 303 4.48 -18.21 5.49
N LEU A 304 5.75 -17.83 5.38
CA LEU A 304 6.28 -17.01 4.31
C LEU A 304 6.24 -17.74 2.95
N ASP A 305 6.68 -18.99 2.89
CA ASP A 305 6.81 -19.74 1.64
C ASP A 305 5.46 -19.99 0.93
N PRO A 306 4.42 -20.50 1.60
CA PRO A 306 3.11 -20.66 0.95
C PRO A 306 2.45 -19.32 0.63
N ALA A 307 2.66 -18.29 1.46
CA ALA A 307 2.14 -16.96 1.20
C ALA A 307 2.76 -16.34 -0.07
N TRP A 308 4.09 -16.40 -0.19
CA TRP A 308 4.80 -15.89 -1.36
C TRP A 308 4.39 -16.57 -2.66
N LYS A 309 4.24 -17.90 -2.64
CA LYS A 309 3.83 -18.70 -3.81
C LYS A 309 2.41 -18.40 -4.32
N SER A 310 1.54 -17.85 -3.46
CA SER A 310 0.17 -17.53 -3.83
C SER A 310 0.02 -16.15 -4.49
N LEU A 311 1.11 -15.39 -4.59
CA LEU A 311 1.14 -14.04 -5.16
C LEU A 311 1.73 -14.05 -6.56
N ARG A 312 1.27 -13.11 -7.37
CA ARG A 312 1.89 -12.71 -8.63
C ARG A 312 2.10 -11.21 -8.63
N VAL A 313 3.35 -10.77 -8.77
CA VAL A 313 3.69 -9.36 -8.94
C VAL A 313 3.57 -9.00 -10.42
N THR A 314 2.90 -7.89 -10.74
CA THR A 314 2.59 -7.47 -12.10
C THR A 314 2.42 -5.97 -12.22
N ASP A 315 2.85 -5.40 -13.35
CA ASP A 315 2.60 -4.00 -13.71
C ASP A 315 1.19 -3.78 -14.25
N ASP A 316 0.54 -4.86 -14.75
CA ASP A 316 -0.83 -4.82 -15.24
C ASP A 316 -1.83 -4.68 -14.06
N PRO A 317 -2.63 -3.60 -14.04
CA PRO A 317 -3.65 -3.41 -13.01
C PRO A 317 -4.87 -4.31 -13.20
N LEU A 318 -4.90 -5.21 -14.20
CA LEU A 318 -5.98 -6.16 -14.49
C LEU A 318 -7.36 -5.47 -14.54
N ALA A 319 -7.46 -4.40 -15.31
CA ALA A 319 -8.58 -3.46 -15.30
C ALA A 319 -9.96 -4.11 -15.54
N ALA A 320 -10.02 -5.22 -16.30
CA ALA A 320 -11.25 -5.99 -16.49
C ALA A 320 -11.79 -6.56 -15.17
N THR A 321 -10.89 -6.97 -14.26
CA THR A 321 -11.29 -7.51 -12.95
C THR A 321 -11.73 -6.43 -11.98
N LEU A 322 -11.24 -5.19 -12.12
CA LEU A 322 -11.69 -4.05 -11.32
C LEU A 322 -13.17 -3.74 -11.58
N ARG A 323 -13.61 -3.78 -12.85
CA ARG A 323 -15.03 -3.61 -13.19
C ARG A 323 -15.89 -4.66 -12.49
N ALA A 324 -15.48 -5.93 -12.55
CA ALA A 324 -16.21 -7.01 -11.88
C ALA A 324 -16.25 -6.82 -10.35
N GLN A 325 -15.18 -6.31 -9.74
CA GLN A 325 -15.16 -6.00 -8.31
C GLN A 325 -16.07 -4.82 -7.94
N ALA A 326 -16.25 -3.84 -8.84
CA ALA A 326 -17.24 -2.79 -8.65
C ALA A 326 -18.67 -3.36 -8.66
N ASP A 327 -18.97 -4.26 -9.62
CA ASP A 327 -20.25 -4.95 -9.66
C ASP A 327 -20.48 -5.80 -8.39
N HIS A 328 -19.44 -6.46 -7.88
CA HIS A 328 -19.50 -7.19 -6.61
C HIS A 328 -19.86 -6.28 -5.42
N ALA A 329 -19.31 -5.05 -5.38
CA ALA A 329 -19.62 -4.08 -4.32
C ALA A 329 -21.10 -3.61 -4.40
N VAL A 330 -21.63 -3.45 -5.60
CA VAL A 330 -23.04 -3.11 -5.85
C VAL A 330 -23.95 -4.28 -5.43
N GLU A 331 -23.65 -5.50 -5.86
CA GLU A 331 -24.39 -6.71 -5.49
C GLU A 331 -24.37 -6.96 -3.97
N ALA A 332 -23.26 -6.63 -3.30
CA ALA A 332 -23.13 -6.72 -1.85
C ALA A 332 -23.85 -5.59 -1.09
N GLY A 333 -24.42 -4.60 -1.76
CA GLY A 333 -25.11 -3.47 -1.13
C GLY A 333 -24.16 -2.48 -0.43
N LEU A 334 -22.88 -2.44 -0.81
CA LEU A 334 -21.87 -1.55 -0.26
C LEU A 334 -21.63 -0.30 -1.11
N LEU A 335 -22.07 -0.32 -2.35
CA LEU A 335 -21.87 0.77 -3.30
C LEU A 335 -23.10 0.87 -4.23
N GLU A 336 -23.52 2.07 -4.56
CA GLU A 336 -24.40 2.30 -5.71
C GLU A 336 -23.61 2.12 -6.99
N LYS A 337 -24.29 1.87 -8.13
CA LYS A 337 -23.60 1.64 -9.40
C LYS A 337 -22.73 2.87 -9.76
N PRO A 338 -21.39 2.75 -9.74
CA PRO A 338 -20.51 3.87 -9.98
C PRO A 338 -20.29 4.12 -11.47
N ASP A 339 -20.04 5.38 -11.82
CA ASP A 339 -19.36 5.70 -13.07
C ASP A 339 -17.84 5.61 -12.84
N LEU A 340 -17.21 4.69 -13.53
CA LEU A 340 -15.76 4.45 -13.44
C LEU A 340 -14.99 5.01 -14.65
N ALA A 341 -15.63 5.76 -15.53
CA ALA A 341 -14.95 6.38 -16.68
C ALA A 341 -13.84 7.33 -16.18
N GLY A 342 -12.61 7.10 -16.62
CA GLY A 342 -11.44 7.89 -16.22
C GLY A 342 -10.79 7.48 -14.90
N ILE A 343 -11.19 6.37 -14.26
CA ILE A 343 -10.49 5.91 -13.03
C ILE A 343 -9.03 5.55 -13.29
N TYR A 344 -8.70 5.10 -14.50
CA TYR A 344 -7.33 4.80 -14.91
C TYR A 344 -6.68 5.96 -15.68
N ASP A 345 -5.42 6.24 -15.34
CA ASP A 345 -4.48 6.95 -16.20
C ASP A 345 -3.22 6.10 -16.38
N LEU A 346 -3.26 5.22 -17.37
CA LEU A 346 -2.16 4.28 -17.67
C LEU A 346 -1.16 4.82 -18.71
N ARG A 347 -1.34 6.06 -19.17
CA ARG A 347 -0.44 6.67 -20.17
C ARG A 347 1.02 6.75 -19.70
N PRO A 348 1.31 7.18 -18.44
CA PRO A 348 2.67 7.19 -17.92
C PRO A 348 3.28 5.79 -17.84
N LEU A 349 2.54 4.81 -17.32
CA LEU A 349 2.98 3.43 -17.22
C LEU A 349 3.26 2.83 -18.61
N ASN A 350 2.34 2.97 -19.57
CA ASN A 350 2.48 2.44 -20.91
C ASN A 350 3.68 3.05 -21.67
N LYS A 351 3.97 4.33 -21.44
CA LYS A 351 5.19 4.97 -21.94
C LYS A 351 6.46 4.30 -21.39
N ILE A 352 6.48 3.96 -20.09
CA ILE A 352 7.61 3.28 -19.43
C ILE A 352 7.75 1.85 -19.97
N LEU A 353 6.67 1.08 -20.02
CA LEU A 353 6.65 -0.29 -20.53
C LEU A 353 7.14 -0.36 -21.97
N LYS A 354 6.62 0.52 -22.83
CA LYS A 354 7.04 0.62 -24.24
C LYS A 354 8.53 0.93 -24.37
N ALA A 355 9.05 1.86 -23.57
CA ALA A 355 10.48 2.19 -23.56
C ALA A 355 11.35 1.00 -23.10
N ALA A 356 10.80 0.12 -22.25
CA ALA A 356 11.42 -1.12 -21.79
C ALA A 356 11.20 -2.31 -22.73
N GLY A 357 10.56 -2.13 -23.90
CA GLY A 357 10.24 -3.20 -24.85
C GLY A 357 9.18 -4.18 -24.33
N GLN A 358 8.38 -3.76 -23.37
CA GLN A 358 7.29 -4.56 -22.80
C GLN A 358 5.94 -4.17 -23.43
N PRO A 359 4.95 -5.08 -23.44
CA PRO A 359 3.62 -4.78 -23.94
C PRO A 359 2.92 -3.72 -23.08
N GLU A 360 2.14 -2.87 -23.73
CA GLU A 360 1.25 -1.92 -23.06
C GLU A 360 0.12 -2.68 -22.33
N VAL A 361 -0.33 -2.14 -21.19
CA VAL A 361 -1.46 -2.68 -20.42
C VAL A 361 -2.75 -1.95 -20.77
N ALA A 362 -3.86 -2.68 -20.72
CA ALA A 362 -5.17 -2.18 -21.09
C ALA A 362 -5.95 -1.60 -19.90
N ASP A 363 -6.73 -0.55 -20.16
CA ASP A 363 -7.61 0.09 -19.17
C ASP A 363 -9.05 -0.47 -19.17
N ALA A 364 -9.35 -1.45 -20.01
CA ALA A 364 -10.68 -2.05 -20.19
C ALA A 364 -11.79 -1.00 -20.49
N GLY A 365 -11.45 0.11 -21.15
CA GLY A 365 -12.35 1.22 -21.45
C GLY A 365 -12.73 2.07 -20.23
N LEU A 366 -11.93 2.02 -19.17
CA LEU A 366 -12.08 2.82 -17.94
C LEU A 366 -11.03 3.93 -17.84
N GLY A 367 -10.24 4.13 -18.89
CA GLY A 367 -9.18 5.15 -18.94
C GLY A 367 -9.67 6.58 -19.08
N VAL A 368 -8.76 7.52 -18.78
CA VAL A 368 -8.96 8.94 -19.14
C VAL A 368 -9.06 9.08 -20.64
N LYS A 369 -9.93 10.01 -21.09
CA LYS A 369 -10.12 10.33 -22.53
C LYS A 369 -9.05 11.29 -23.03
#